data_c0ab11ab486595a2013872d6f4b402df
#
_entry.id   c0ab11ab486595a2013872d6f4b402df
#
_cell.length_a   1.000
_cell.length_b   1.000
_cell.length_c   1.000
_cell.angle_alpha   90.00
_cell.angle_beta   90.00
_cell.angle_gamma   90.00
#
_symmetry.space_group_name_H-M   'P 1'
#
loop_
_entity.id
_entity.type
_entity.pdbx_description
1 polymer ?
#
loop_
_entity_poly.entity_id
_entity_poly.type
_entity_poly.pdbx_seq_one_letter_code
_entity_poly.pdbx_strand_id
1 'polypeptide(L)'
;MEIEPSAVLPPVTTICVLDDDPAMLRAIDRLLSSAGLEAQLFSEPLGFLRYAKCHSVAVAVVDIWMPGISGLQVKKELQAISPKTRVIIVTANEDDSVRNQAMKGGTSALFIKPFDDDEFLTAVYQAMASAA
;
A
#
# COMPACT_ATOMS: atom_id res chain seq x y z
N MET A 1 -21.90 29.46 -12.29
CA MET A 1 -21.50 28.76 -12.30
C MET A 1 -21.17 27.92 -11.96
N GLU A 2 -21.19 27.64 -11.93
CA GLU A 2 -20.65 26.85 -11.49
C GLU A 2 -19.97 25.95 -11.78
N ILE A 3 -19.28 26.15 -11.53
CA ILE A 3 -18.30 25.18 -11.77
C ILE A 3 -18.68 23.87 -11.21
N GLU A 4 -18.59 22.84 -11.98
CA GLU A 4 -18.75 21.51 -11.45
C GLU A 4 -17.55 21.15 -10.60
N PRO A 5 -17.66 21.11 -9.30
CA PRO A 5 -16.49 20.77 -8.49
C PRO A 5 -15.91 19.42 -8.85
N SER A 6 -16.73 18.44 -9.17
CA SER A 6 -16.24 17.12 -9.56
C SER A 6 -15.40 17.16 -10.83
N ALA A 7 -15.70 18.10 -11.71
CA ALA A 7 -14.97 18.20 -12.97
C ALA A 7 -13.56 18.75 -12.78
N VAL A 8 -13.34 19.50 -11.70
CA VAL A 8 -12.04 20.12 -11.46
C VAL A 8 -11.27 19.48 -10.32
N LEU A 9 -11.89 18.56 -9.61
CA LEU A 9 -11.19 17.87 -8.55
C LEU A 9 -10.22 16.85 -9.14
N PRO A 10 -9.01 16.75 -8.58
CA PRO A 10 -8.11 15.69 -9.00
C PRO A 10 -8.69 14.34 -8.64
N PRO A 11 -8.27 13.27 -9.30
CA PRO A 11 -8.69 11.92 -8.91
C PRO A 11 -8.36 11.68 -7.45
N VAL A 12 -9.25 11.01 -6.76
CA VAL A 12 -9.00 10.64 -5.37
C VAL A 12 -7.88 9.61 -5.35
N THR A 13 -6.82 9.93 -4.62
CA THR A 13 -5.73 8.99 -4.46
C THR A 13 -6.11 7.99 -3.39
N THR A 14 -6.18 6.72 -3.75
CA THR A 14 -6.54 5.67 -2.82
C THR A 14 -5.28 4.95 -2.35
N ILE A 15 -5.10 4.95 -1.04
CA ILE A 15 -4.02 4.22 -0.38
C ILE A 15 -4.67 3.07 0.36
N CYS A 16 -4.21 1.85 0.13
CA CYS A 16 -4.67 0.67 0.85
C CYS A 16 -3.54 0.14 1.71
N VAL A 17 -3.87 -0.35 2.89
CA VAL A 17 -2.91 -0.96 3.80
C VAL A 17 -3.40 -2.35 4.14
N LEU A 18 -2.57 -3.35 3.91
CA LEU A 18 -2.89 -4.74 4.20
C LEU A 18 -1.89 -5.29 5.22
N ASP A 19 -2.38 -5.62 6.41
CA ASP A 19 -1.58 -6.18 7.49
C ASP A 19 -2.53 -6.93 8.42
N ASP A 20 -2.17 -8.14 8.82
CA ASP A 20 -3.02 -8.92 9.71
C ASP A 20 -2.93 -8.49 11.17
N ASP A 21 -1.98 -7.62 11.50
CA ASP A 21 -1.81 -7.10 12.86
C ASP A 21 -2.63 -5.82 13.03
N PRO A 22 -3.70 -5.84 13.86
CA PRO A 22 -4.53 -4.63 14.04
C PRO A 22 -3.76 -3.45 14.61
N ALA A 23 -2.77 -3.70 15.46
CA ALA A 23 -1.97 -2.62 16.04
C ALA A 23 -1.15 -1.92 14.96
N MET A 24 -0.59 -2.68 14.03
CA MET A 24 0.18 -2.11 12.94
C MET A 24 -0.73 -1.35 11.98
N LEU A 25 -1.92 -1.88 11.68
CA LEU A 25 -2.89 -1.15 10.85
C LEU A 25 -3.22 0.21 11.46
N ARG A 26 -3.48 0.24 12.77
CA ARG A 26 -3.79 1.50 13.45
C ARG A 26 -2.60 2.46 13.43
N ALA A 27 -1.39 1.94 13.61
CA ALA A 27 -0.19 2.77 13.63
C ALA A 27 0.04 3.42 12.26
N ILE A 28 -0.08 2.64 11.19
CA ILE A 28 0.10 3.17 9.84
C ILE A 28 -1.02 4.15 9.50
N ASP A 29 -2.26 3.83 9.90
CA ASP A 29 -3.39 4.72 9.67
C ASP A 29 -3.18 6.08 10.34
N ARG A 30 -2.75 6.09 11.60
CA ARG A 30 -2.45 7.33 12.31
C ARG A 30 -1.36 8.12 11.62
N LEU A 31 -0.32 7.43 11.17
CA LEU A 31 0.81 8.06 10.51
C LEU A 31 0.35 8.73 9.21
N LEU A 32 -0.42 8.02 8.39
CA LEU A 32 -0.95 8.58 7.16
C LEU A 32 -1.91 9.73 7.43
N SER A 33 -2.78 9.58 8.43
CA SER A 33 -3.73 10.63 8.79
C SER A 33 -3.03 11.90 9.26
N SER A 34 -1.90 11.75 9.97
CA SER A 34 -1.13 12.91 10.43
C SER A 34 -0.58 13.73 9.26
N ALA A 35 -0.44 13.09 8.11
CA ALA A 35 0.03 13.75 6.88
C ALA A 35 -1.14 14.16 5.97
N GLY A 36 -2.38 14.05 6.45
CA GLY A 36 -3.56 14.40 5.66
C GLY A 36 -3.94 13.35 4.63
N LEU A 37 -3.45 12.14 4.78
CA LEU A 37 -3.73 11.05 3.84
C LEU A 37 -4.71 10.07 4.45
N GLU A 38 -5.71 9.67 3.65
CA GLU A 38 -6.69 8.67 4.07
C GLU A 38 -6.33 7.32 3.49
N ALA A 39 -6.56 6.27 4.26
CA ALA A 39 -6.25 4.91 3.84
C ALA A 39 -7.43 3.99 4.07
N GLN A 40 -7.55 3.00 3.19
CA GLN A 40 -8.46 1.87 3.38
C GLN A 40 -7.65 0.76 4.01
N LEU A 41 -8.12 0.23 5.13
CA LEU A 41 -7.38 -0.76 5.91
C LEU A 41 -7.96 -2.14 5.68
N PHE A 42 -7.10 -3.10 5.50
CA PHE A 42 -7.49 -4.50 5.29
C PHE A 42 -6.66 -5.40 6.17
N SER A 43 -7.31 -6.34 6.83
CA SER A 43 -6.62 -7.34 7.65
C SER A 43 -6.56 -8.69 6.94
N GLU A 44 -7.23 -8.85 5.82
CA GLU A 44 -7.29 -10.09 5.07
C GLU A 44 -6.99 -9.88 3.60
N PRO A 45 -6.12 -10.73 3.04
CA PRO A 45 -5.71 -10.58 1.63
C PRO A 45 -6.86 -10.61 0.64
N LEU A 46 -7.83 -11.51 0.85
CA LEU A 46 -8.95 -11.63 -0.10
C LEU A 46 -9.82 -10.39 -0.12
N GLY A 47 -10.05 -9.78 1.04
CA GLY A 47 -10.81 -8.54 1.12
C GLY A 47 -10.12 -7.42 0.37
N PHE A 48 -8.81 -7.31 0.52
CA PHE A 48 -8.03 -6.32 -0.20
C PHE A 48 -8.08 -6.55 -1.71
N LEU A 49 -7.87 -7.79 -2.15
CA LEU A 49 -7.86 -8.10 -3.59
C LEU A 49 -9.22 -7.85 -4.24
N ARG A 50 -10.32 -8.15 -3.53
CA ARG A 50 -11.66 -7.83 -4.04
C ARG A 50 -11.84 -6.33 -4.22
N TYR A 51 -11.38 -5.56 -3.24
CA TYR A 51 -11.45 -4.11 -3.32
C TYR A 51 -10.67 -3.61 -4.53
N ALA A 52 -9.46 -4.12 -4.73
CA ALA A 52 -8.60 -3.70 -5.84
C ALA A 52 -9.18 -4.02 -7.21
N LYS A 53 -10.02 -5.06 -7.31
CA LYS A 53 -10.69 -5.37 -8.57
C LYS A 53 -11.74 -4.34 -8.94
N CYS A 54 -12.33 -3.68 -7.95
CA CYS A 54 -13.47 -2.79 -8.15
C CYS A 54 -13.12 -1.32 -8.02
N HIS A 55 -11.93 -1.00 -7.52
CA HIS A 55 -11.53 0.39 -7.22
C HIS A 55 -10.13 0.64 -7.72
N SER A 56 -9.87 1.89 -8.11
CA SER A 56 -8.51 2.32 -8.42
C SER A 56 -7.70 2.45 -7.15
N VAL A 57 -6.59 1.76 -7.08
CA VAL A 57 -5.68 1.83 -5.93
C VAL A 57 -4.36 2.41 -6.42
N ALA A 58 -3.99 3.56 -5.89
CA ALA A 58 -2.74 4.21 -6.29
C ALA A 58 -1.54 3.55 -5.59
N VAL A 59 -1.66 3.33 -4.29
CA VAL A 59 -0.58 2.79 -3.47
C VAL A 59 -1.12 1.70 -2.56
N ALA A 60 -0.43 0.59 -2.49
CA ALA A 60 -0.75 -0.50 -1.57
C ALA A 60 0.45 -0.74 -0.66
N VAL A 61 0.23 -0.66 0.64
CA VAL A 61 1.22 -0.99 1.66
C VAL A 61 0.90 -2.40 2.13
N VAL A 62 1.80 -3.35 1.90
CA VAL A 62 1.52 -4.77 2.08
C VAL A 62 2.55 -5.41 3.00
N ASP A 63 2.07 -6.06 4.06
CA ASP A 63 2.90 -6.87 4.94
C ASP A 63 3.19 -8.20 4.26
N ILE A 64 4.43 -8.69 4.38
CA ILE A 64 4.81 -9.97 3.77
C ILE A 64 4.30 -11.16 4.59
N TRP A 65 4.44 -11.07 5.92
CA TRP A 65 4.18 -12.23 6.79
C TRP A 65 2.76 -12.20 7.33
N MET A 66 1.87 -12.91 6.66
CA MET A 66 0.48 -13.05 7.06
C MET A 66 0.07 -14.51 6.98
N PRO A 67 -0.86 -14.96 7.84
CA PRO A 67 -1.36 -16.33 7.76
C PRO A 67 -2.04 -16.60 6.43
N GLY A 68 -1.80 -17.77 5.89
CA GLY A 68 -2.43 -18.21 4.65
C GLY A 68 -1.67 -17.78 3.43
N ILE A 69 -1.96 -16.61 2.91
CA ILE A 69 -1.31 -16.10 1.70
C ILE A 69 -0.29 -15.03 2.09
N SER A 70 0.92 -15.13 1.55
CA SER A 70 1.97 -14.16 1.85
C SER A 70 1.76 -12.86 1.09
N GLY A 71 2.37 -11.78 1.59
CA GLY A 71 2.33 -10.50 0.89
C GLY A 71 2.97 -10.55 -0.49
N LEU A 72 3.94 -11.43 -0.69
CA LEU A 72 4.57 -11.60 -2.02
C LEU A 72 3.56 -12.16 -3.02
N GLN A 73 2.73 -13.11 -2.59
CA GLN A 73 1.68 -13.65 -3.44
C GLN A 73 0.60 -12.60 -3.71
N VAL A 74 0.23 -11.83 -2.69
CA VAL A 74 -0.72 -10.73 -2.85
C VAL A 74 -0.21 -9.73 -3.88
N LYS A 75 1.07 -9.36 -3.79
CA LYS A 75 1.68 -8.43 -4.74
C LYS A 75 1.58 -8.96 -6.16
N LYS A 76 1.86 -10.24 -6.34
CA LYS A 76 1.80 -10.87 -7.66
C LYS A 76 0.38 -10.81 -8.25
N GLU A 77 -0.62 -11.15 -7.43
CA GLU A 77 -2.00 -11.10 -7.88
C GLU A 77 -2.46 -9.67 -8.12
N LEU A 78 -2.04 -8.75 -7.28
CA LEU A 78 -2.36 -7.34 -7.45
C LEU A 78 -1.80 -6.81 -8.76
N GLN A 79 -0.59 -7.18 -9.14
CA GLN A 79 0.02 -6.74 -10.37
C GLN A 79 -0.78 -7.21 -11.60
N ALA A 80 -1.43 -8.37 -11.50
CA ALA A 80 -2.26 -8.87 -12.58
C ALA A 80 -3.58 -8.09 -12.71
N ILE A 81 -4.19 -7.70 -11.59
CA ILE A 81 -5.50 -7.05 -11.60
C ILE A 81 -5.40 -5.53 -11.58
N SER A 82 -4.30 -4.98 -11.12
CA SER A 82 -4.13 -3.53 -10.99
C SER A 82 -2.66 -3.16 -11.22
N PRO A 83 -2.18 -3.28 -12.47
CA PRO A 83 -0.75 -3.14 -12.76
C PRO A 83 -0.20 -1.74 -12.50
N LYS A 84 -1.05 -0.73 -12.38
CA LYS A 84 -0.59 0.63 -12.10
C LYS A 84 -0.44 0.92 -10.61
N THR A 85 -0.92 0.04 -9.75
CA THR A 85 -0.79 0.24 -8.30
C THR A 85 0.67 0.13 -7.91
N ARG A 86 1.16 1.12 -7.16
CA ARG A 86 2.51 1.09 -6.61
C ARG A 86 2.48 0.34 -5.29
N VAL A 87 3.44 -0.53 -5.09
CA VAL A 87 3.46 -1.40 -3.91
C VAL A 87 4.62 -1.02 -3.01
N ILE A 88 4.33 -0.81 -1.75
CA ILE A 88 5.31 -0.63 -0.69
C ILE A 88 5.21 -1.86 0.21
N ILE A 89 6.31 -2.56 0.39
CA ILE A 89 6.36 -3.76 1.22
C ILE A 89 6.84 -3.37 2.61
N VAL A 90 6.18 -3.91 3.63
CA VAL A 90 6.65 -3.79 5.00
C VAL A 90 6.82 -5.19 5.57
N THR A 91 7.82 -5.39 6.40
CA THR A 91 8.09 -6.71 6.95
C THR A 91 8.80 -6.58 8.29
N ALA A 92 8.56 -7.53 9.19
CA ALA A 92 9.25 -7.61 10.47
C ALA A 92 10.54 -8.43 10.37
N ASN A 93 10.82 -9.01 9.22
CA ASN A 93 11.93 -9.95 9.06
C ASN A 93 12.93 -9.46 8.01
N GLU A 94 14.22 -9.51 8.36
CA GLU A 94 15.32 -9.07 7.48
C GLU A 94 15.91 -10.21 6.64
N ASP A 95 15.12 -11.18 6.27
CA ASP A 95 15.61 -12.27 5.43
C ASP A 95 15.97 -11.73 4.03
N ASP A 96 17.24 -11.82 3.65
CA ASP A 96 17.73 -11.30 2.38
C ASP A 96 17.06 -11.95 1.19
N SER A 97 16.76 -13.23 1.26
CA SER A 97 16.10 -13.95 0.19
C SER A 97 14.70 -13.38 -0.06
N VAL A 98 13.95 -13.18 1.01
CA VAL A 98 12.60 -12.60 0.92
C VAL A 98 12.68 -11.15 0.45
N ARG A 99 13.67 -10.40 0.96
CA ARG A 99 13.86 -9.02 0.56
C ARG A 99 14.13 -8.90 -0.95
N ASN A 100 14.99 -9.77 -1.46
CA ASN A 100 15.31 -9.77 -2.89
C ASN A 100 14.08 -10.08 -3.73
N GLN A 101 13.27 -11.04 -3.31
CA GLN A 101 12.04 -11.37 -4.00
C GLN A 101 11.03 -10.22 -3.94
N ALA A 102 10.94 -9.57 -2.78
CA ALA A 102 10.02 -8.46 -2.59
C ALA A 102 10.33 -7.28 -3.49
N MET A 103 11.62 -7.04 -3.75
CA MET A 103 12.02 -5.90 -4.57
C MET A 103 11.89 -6.15 -6.07
N LYS A 104 11.71 -7.38 -6.49
CA LYS A 104 11.51 -7.69 -7.90
C LYS A 104 10.13 -7.26 -8.34
N GLY A 105 9.99 -6.95 -9.64
CA GLY A 105 8.68 -6.74 -10.24
C GLY A 105 8.01 -5.44 -9.89
N GLY A 106 8.78 -4.39 -9.59
CA GLY A 106 8.19 -3.06 -9.49
C GLY A 106 7.74 -2.63 -8.10
N THR A 107 8.33 -3.21 -7.06
CA THR A 107 8.11 -2.71 -5.69
C THR A 107 8.73 -1.33 -5.57
N SER A 108 7.95 -0.36 -5.09
CA SER A 108 8.42 1.02 -4.96
C SER A 108 9.38 1.19 -3.80
N ALA A 109 9.12 0.52 -2.68
CA ALA A 109 9.97 0.61 -1.49
C ALA A 109 9.73 -0.58 -0.59
N LEU A 110 10.70 -0.86 0.27
CA LEU A 110 10.60 -1.92 1.27
C LEU A 110 11.07 -1.36 2.61
N PHE A 111 10.29 -1.60 3.65
CA PHE A 111 10.61 -1.17 5.00
C PHE A 111 10.61 -2.36 5.95
N ILE A 112 11.60 -2.37 6.85
CA ILE A 112 11.69 -3.37 7.90
C ILE A 112 11.18 -2.71 9.18
N LYS A 113 10.23 -3.36 9.84
CA LYS A 113 9.65 -2.85 11.09
C LYS A 113 10.64 -3.01 12.24
N PRO A 114 10.77 -2.03 13.12
CA PRO A 114 10.16 -0.70 13.07
C PRO A 114 10.91 0.19 12.08
N PHE A 115 10.17 1.06 11.39
CA PHE A 115 10.78 1.94 10.40
C PHE A 115 10.58 3.41 10.79
N ASP A 116 11.37 4.29 10.16
CA ASP A 116 11.28 5.72 10.40
C ASP A 116 10.02 6.29 9.75
N ASP A 117 9.27 7.09 10.50
CA ASP A 117 8.00 7.65 10.04
C ASP A 117 8.18 8.55 8.83
N ASP A 118 9.19 9.41 8.85
CA ASP A 118 9.41 10.36 7.77
C ASP A 118 9.85 9.66 6.50
N GLU A 119 10.69 8.64 6.62
CA GLU A 119 11.12 7.86 5.46
C GLU A 119 9.93 7.13 4.83
N PHE A 120 9.06 6.59 5.67
CA PHE A 120 7.87 5.90 5.19
C PHE A 120 6.94 6.86 4.45
N LEU A 121 6.66 8.01 5.04
CA LEU A 121 5.79 9.01 4.42
C LEU A 121 6.38 9.52 3.11
N THR A 122 7.69 9.73 3.06
CA THR A 122 8.36 10.14 1.82
C THR A 122 8.14 9.10 0.72
N ALA A 123 8.28 7.82 1.06
CA ALA A 123 8.08 6.74 0.09
C ALA A 123 6.63 6.70 -0.40
N VAL A 124 5.67 6.94 0.50
CA VAL A 124 4.25 6.99 0.12
C VAL A 124 4.00 8.14 -0.87
N TYR A 125 4.51 9.33 -0.58
CA TYR A 125 4.36 10.46 -1.47
C TYR A 125 4.98 10.19 -2.84
N GLN A 126 6.17 9.60 -2.87
CA GLN A 126 6.83 9.27 -4.12
C GLN A 126 6.03 8.23 -4.92
N ALA A 127 5.48 7.25 -4.25
CA ALA A 127 4.66 6.23 -4.89
C ALA A 127 3.38 6.85 -5.47
N MET A 128 2.75 7.77 -4.73
CA MET A 128 1.56 8.47 -5.20
C MET A 128 1.86 9.26 -6.47
N ALA A 129 2.98 9.96 -6.49
CA ALA A 129 3.38 10.75 -7.67
C ALA A 129 3.64 9.86 -8.88
N SER A 130 4.22 8.68 -8.66
CA SER A 130 4.53 7.74 -9.74
C SER A 130 3.28 7.05 -10.27
N ALA A 131 2.23 6.93 -9.44
CA ALA A 131 0.99 6.28 -9.83
C ALA A 131 0.09 7.19 -10.67
N ALA A 132 0.36 8.47 -10.69
CA ALA A 132 -0.48 9.46 -11.38
C ALA A 132 -0.41 9.35 -12.91
#